data_3638b46a192b9f9a12925a481ed51047
#
_entry.id   3638b46a192b9f9a12925a481ed51047
#
_cell.length_a   1.000
_cell.length_b   1.000
_cell.length_c   1.000
_cell.angle_alpha   90.00
_cell.angle_beta   90.00
_cell.angle_gamma   90.00
#
_symmetry.space_group_name_H-M   'P 1'
#
loop_
_entity.id
_entity.type
_entity.pdbx_description
1 polymer ?
#
loop_
_entity_poly.entity_id
_entity_poly.type
_entity_poly.pdbx_seq_one_letter_code
_entity_poly.pdbx_strand_id
1 'polypeptide(L)'
;LKKVAAAAAGLAIIKKGVEAIKEFCSTAIDAAANAEETNSKFETVFKGAADATNSWAENFAAAAHRSKNEVKGFLADSGAIFTGIGMGAEDASVMSEMMTSLSYDLASFNNLADEDAFNKLRSGLMGETEGLKSMGIVLNDTAIKQSMLQMGITDEFNTLDEATKVQVRWNAILAQTGDAQQDVTRTAGSYTNSVKGVKGIWADFLADAGAKFTPVLTTFFNTIID
;
A
#
# COMPACT_ATOMS: atom_id res chain seq x y z
N LEU A 1 30.39 30.32 -37.49
CA LEU A 1 29.00 30.25 -36.94
C LEU A 1 28.51 28.81 -36.76
N LYS A 2 28.58 27.91 -37.80
CA LYS A 2 28.08 26.50 -37.66
C LYS A 2 28.81 25.67 -36.58
N LYS A 3 30.13 25.85 -36.40
CA LYS A 3 30.89 25.13 -35.35
C LYS A 3 30.54 25.59 -33.93
N VAL A 4 30.23 26.86 -33.73
CA VAL A 4 29.83 27.43 -32.46
C VAL A 4 28.42 26.95 -32.09
N ALA A 5 27.50 26.89 -33.05
CA ALA A 5 26.14 26.34 -32.85
C ALA A 5 26.17 24.84 -32.49
N ALA A 6 27.03 24.04 -33.12
CA ALA A 6 27.21 22.63 -32.81
C ALA A 6 27.81 22.41 -31.41
N ALA A 7 28.77 23.24 -30.98
CA ALA A 7 29.32 23.18 -29.63
C ALA A 7 28.27 23.58 -28.57
N ALA A 8 27.45 24.59 -28.82
CA ALA A 8 26.36 25.00 -27.92
C ALA A 8 25.27 23.92 -27.80
N ALA A 9 24.95 23.25 -28.93
CA ALA A 9 23.99 22.10 -28.88
C ALA A 9 24.57 20.92 -28.11
N GLY A 10 25.87 20.62 -28.27
CA GLY A 10 26.53 19.56 -27.48
C GLY A 10 26.53 19.84 -25.98
N LEU A 11 26.81 21.08 -25.56
CA LEU A 11 26.76 21.52 -24.18
C LEU A 11 25.33 21.45 -23.60
N ALA A 12 24.31 21.79 -24.39
CA ALA A 12 22.91 21.69 -23.98
C ALA A 12 22.48 20.23 -23.75
N ILE A 13 22.94 19.29 -24.59
CA ILE A 13 22.68 17.85 -24.42
C ILE A 13 23.34 17.32 -23.13
N ILE A 14 24.60 17.70 -22.89
CA ILE A 14 25.34 17.30 -21.69
C ILE A 14 24.62 17.84 -20.43
N LYS A 15 24.23 19.12 -20.45
CA LYS A 15 23.51 19.74 -19.34
C LYS A 15 22.20 19.02 -19.05
N LYS A 16 21.37 18.71 -20.06
CA LYS A 16 20.15 17.92 -19.91
C LYS A 16 20.43 16.52 -19.37
N GLY A 17 21.51 15.86 -19.82
CA GLY A 17 21.92 14.56 -19.30
C GLY A 17 22.27 14.61 -17.81
N VAL A 18 23.03 15.63 -17.39
CA VAL A 18 23.38 15.84 -15.97
C VAL A 18 22.14 16.15 -15.13
N GLU A 19 21.20 16.95 -15.62
CA GLU A 19 19.94 17.24 -14.94
C GLU A 19 19.09 15.97 -14.78
N ALA A 20 18.96 15.16 -15.82
CA ALA A 20 18.23 13.89 -15.76
C ALA A 20 18.85 12.88 -14.76
N ILE A 21 20.19 12.82 -14.71
CA ILE A 21 20.89 11.97 -13.71
C ILE A 21 20.63 12.47 -12.28
N LYS A 22 20.68 13.79 -12.06
CA LYS A 22 20.37 14.37 -10.74
C LYS A 22 18.95 14.07 -10.32
N GLU A 23 17.98 14.25 -11.21
CA GLU A 23 16.57 13.95 -10.94
C GLU A 23 16.38 12.46 -10.63
N PHE A 24 16.99 11.57 -11.42
CA PHE A 24 16.94 10.13 -11.16
C PHE A 24 17.54 9.79 -9.79
N CYS A 25 18.72 10.31 -9.46
CA CYS A 25 19.35 10.05 -8.16
C CYS A 25 18.50 10.57 -7.00
N SER A 26 17.95 11.79 -7.12
CA SER A 26 17.06 12.35 -6.08
C SER A 26 15.83 11.47 -5.89
N THR A 27 15.13 11.13 -6.97
CA THR A 27 13.93 10.29 -6.92
C THR A 27 14.23 8.90 -6.34
N ALA A 28 15.36 8.32 -6.69
CA ALA A 28 15.77 7.01 -6.16
C ALA A 28 16.11 7.07 -4.67
N ILE A 29 16.75 8.15 -4.20
CA ILE A 29 17.05 8.34 -2.78
C ILE A 29 15.76 8.53 -1.97
N ASP A 30 14.83 9.36 -2.47
CA ASP A 30 13.53 9.58 -1.83
C ASP A 30 12.72 8.27 -1.75
N ALA A 31 12.74 7.48 -2.82
CA ALA A 31 12.09 6.17 -2.84
C ALA A 31 12.72 5.19 -1.84
N ALA A 32 14.06 5.19 -1.71
CA ALA A 32 14.75 4.35 -0.73
C ALA A 32 14.46 4.77 0.71
N ALA A 33 14.45 6.08 1.00
CA ALA A 33 14.11 6.60 2.32
C ALA A 33 12.67 6.21 2.71
N ASN A 34 11.72 6.37 1.80
CA ASN A 34 10.34 5.96 2.02
C ASN A 34 10.21 4.45 2.25
N ALA A 35 10.97 3.63 1.51
CA ALA A 35 10.99 2.18 1.70
C ALA A 35 11.59 1.78 3.06
N GLU A 36 12.65 2.47 3.51
CA GLU A 36 13.28 2.27 4.83
C GLU A 36 12.31 2.63 5.96
N GLU A 37 11.63 3.78 5.88
CA GLU A 37 10.59 4.17 6.85
C GLU A 37 9.43 3.17 6.89
N THR A 38 8.97 2.72 5.72
CA THR A 38 7.92 1.71 5.60
C THR A 38 8.35 0.41 6.27
N ASN A 39 9.57 -0.07 6.01
CA ASN A 39 10.11 -1.27 6.64
C ASN A 39 10.23 -1.11 8.16
N SER A 40 10.75 0.02 8.64
CA SER A 40 10.87 0.30 10.09
C SER A 40 9.50 0.27 10.78
N LYS A 41 8.49 0.90 10.18
CA LYS A 41 7.11 0.87 10.68
C LYS A 41 6.55 -0.56 10.66
N PHE A 42 6.74 -1.28 9.57
CA PHE A 42 6.28 -2.66 9.37
C PHE A 42 6.83 -3.60 10.46
N GLU A 43 8.15 -3.58 10.70
CA GLU A 43 8.80 -4.36 11.76
C GLU A 43 8.29 -4.00 13.16
N THR A 44 8.09 -2.70 13.42
CA THR A 44 7.57 -2.22 14.70
C THR A 44 6.15 -2.68 14.97
N VAL A 45 5.30 -2.68 13.94
CA VAL A 45 3.88 -3.05 14.03
C VAL A 45 3.71 -4.56 14.20
N PHE A 46 4.35 -5.35 13.35
CA PHE A 46 4.11 -6.80 13.30
C PHE A 46 5.04 -7.63 14.19
N LYS A 47 6.16 -7.06 14.64
CA LYS A 47 7.07 -7.72 15.61
C LYS A 47 7.42 -9.16 15.18
N GLY A 48 7.05 -10.15 16.01
CA GLY A 48 7.29 -11.58 15.73
C GLY A 48 6.58 -12.14 14.50
N ALA A 49 5.51 -11.48 14.01
CA ALA A 49 4.81 -11.85 12.78
C ALA A 49 5.43 -11.22 11.51
N ALA A 50 6.42 -10.31 11.65
CA ALA A 50 6.95 -9.52 10.52
C ALA A 50 7.48 -10.38 9.37
N ASP A 51 8.25 -11.44 9.65
CA ASP A 51 8.82 -12.31 8.59
C ASP A 51 7.73 -13.02 7.77
N ALA A 52 6.70 -13.55 8.44
CA ALA A 52 5.59 -14.22 7.78
C ALA A 52 4.78 -13.24 6.93
N THR A 53 4.47 -12.06 7.49
CA THR A 53 3.74 -10.99 6.81
C THR A 53 4.54 -10.44 5.62
N ASN A 54 5.87 -10.33 5.74
CA ASN A 54 6.74 -9.93 4.63
C ASN A 54 6.71 -10.95 3.49
N SER A 55 6.80 -12.25 3.82
CA SER A 55 6.71 -13.32 2.82
C SER A 55 5.36 -13.31 2.10
N TRP A 56 4.28 -13.06 2.84
CA TRP A 56 2.96 -12.87 2.24
C TRP A 56 2.93 -11.67 1.29
N ALA A 57 3.48 -10.52 1.73
CA ALA A 57 3.50 -9.29 0.93
C ALA A 57 4.23 -9.48 -0.40
N GLU A 58 5.38 -10.16 -0.41
CA GLU A 58 6.16 -10.44 -1.61
C GLU A 58 5.38 -11.37 -2.58
N ASN A 59 4.78 -12.43 -2.05
CA ASN A 59 3.99 -13.36 -2.86
C ASN A 59 2.75 -12.69 -3.44
N PHE A 60 2.04 -11.89 -2.64
CA PHE A 60 0.85 -11.15 -3.09
C PHE A 60 1.23 -10.10 -4.15
N ALA A 61 2.28 -9.30 -3.92
CA ALA A 61 2.74 -8.29 -4.87
C ALA A 61 3.09 -8.92 -6.22
N ALA A 62 3.79 -10.06 -6.21
CA ALA A 62 4.11 -10.81 -7.43
C ALA A 62 2.85 -11.32 -8.15
N ALA A 63 1.89 -11.91 -7.43
CA ALA A 63 0.65 -12.45 -8.01
C ALA A 63 -0.27 -11.35 -8.55
N ALA A 64 -0.37 -10.22 -7.85
CA ALA A 64 -1.20 -9.08 -8.23
C ALA A 64 -0.52 -8.12 -9.23
N HIS A 65 0.75 -8.35 -9.56
CA HIS A 65 1.59 -7.43 -10.33
C HIS A 65 1.59 -6.02 -9.74
N ARG A 66 1.99 -5.89 -8.48
CA ARG A 66 2.07 -4.61 -7.74
C ARG A 66 3.44 -4.39 -7.14
N SER A 67 3.68 -3.16 -6.66
CA SER A 67 4.87 -2.83 -5.88
C SER A 67 4.87 -3.57 -4.55
N LYS A 68 5.97 -4.26 -4.23
CA LYS A 68 6.16 -4.88 -2.90
C LYS A 68 6.19 -3.83 -1.79
N ASN A 69 6.80 -2.66 -2.06
CA ASN A 69 6.90 -1.58 -1.07
C ASN A 69 5.53 -0.92 -0.82
N GLU A 70 4.69 -0.77 -1.84
CA GLU A 70 3.32 -0.27 -1.69
C GLU A 70 2.46 -1.26 -0.88
N VAL A 71 2.53 -2.56 -1.19
CA VAL A 71 1.84 -3.60 -0.42
C VAL A 71 2.26 -3.59 1.05
N LYS A 72 3.57 -3.49 1.33
CA LYS A 72 4.09 -3.36 2.70
C LYS A 72 3.60 -2.08 3.39
N GLY A 73 3.50 -0.97 2.66
CA GLY A 73 2.93 0.27 3.17
C GLY A 73 1.48 0.09 3.64
N PHE A 74 0.63 -0.51 2.82
CA PHE A 74 -0.76 -0.79 3.18
C PHE A 74 -0.88 -1.74 4.39
N LEU A 75 -0.04 -2.77 4.45
CA LEU A 75 0.03 -3.66 5.60
C LEU A 75 0.43 -2.91 6.87
N ALA A 76 1.50 -2.11 6.82
CA ALA A 76 1.98 -1.36 7.97
C ALA A 76 0.96 -0.31 8.45
N ASP A 77 0.26 0.34 7.52
CA ASP A 77 -0.77 1.33 7.84
C ASP A 77 -2.00 0.71 8.50
N SER A 78 -2.50 -0.40 7.95
CA SER A 78 -3.62 -1.13 8.54
C SER A 78 -3.24 -1.80 9.86
N GLY A 79 -2.08 -2.43 9.92
CA GLY A 79 -1.57 -3.06 11.12
C GLY A 79 -1.38 -2.10 12.30
N ALA A 80 -0.91 -0.87 12.03
CA ALA A 80 -0.80 0.17 13.06
C ALA A 80 -2.18 0.54 13.64
N ILE A 81 -3.23 0.55 12.82
CA ILE A 81 -4.60 0.80 13.28
C ILE A 81 -5.09 -0.38 14.13
N PHE A 82 -4.94 -1.62 13.62
CA PHE A 82 -5.45 -2.80 14.31
C PHE A 82 -4.74 -3.04 15.63
N THR A 83 -3.43 -2.85 15.70
CA THR A 83 -2.71 -2.90 16.98
C THR A 83 -3.10 -1.74 17.91
N GLY A 84 -3.37 -0.54 17.36
CA GLY A 84 -3.82 0.63 18.10
C GLY A 84 -5.19 0.46 18.76
N ILE A 85 -6.07 -0.35 18.20
CA ILE A 85 -7.38 -0.70 18.79
C ILE A 85 -7.33 -1.95 19.68
N GLY A 86 -6.12 -2.49 19.94
CA GLY A 86 -5.90 -3.57 20.90
C GLY A 86 -5.76 -4.97 20.30
N MET A 87 -5.70 -5.14 18.99
CA MET A 87 -5.39 -6.45 18.40
C MET A 87 -3.94 -6.85 18.67
N GLY A 88 -3.69 -8.13 18.91
CA GLY A 88 -2.33 -8.68 18.94
C GLY A 88 -1.63 -8.58 17.58
N ALA A 89 -0.29 -8.58 17.56
CA ALA A 89 0.47 -8.42 16.32
C ALA A 89 0.15 -9.49 15.27
N GLU A 90 -0.09 -10.73 15.69
CA GLU A 90 -0.47 -11.84 14.80
C GLU A 90 -1.86 -11.63 14.18
N ASP A 91 -2.87 -11.28 15.00
CA ASP A 91 -4.22 -11.02 14.52
C ASP A 91 -4.26 -9.77 13.63
N ALA A 92 -3.51 -8.73 14.01
CA ALA A 92 -3.37 -7.52 13.21
C ALA A 92 -2.70 -7.80 11.86
N SER A 93 -1.72 -8.72 11.80
CA SER A 93 -1.10 -9.18 10.55
C SER A 93 -2.15 -9.81 9.63
N VAL A 94 -2.87 -10.83 10.11
CA VAL A 94 -3.90 -11.53 9.33
C VAL A 94 -4.98 -10.57 8.83
N MET A 95 -5.45 -9.68 9.70
CA MET A 95 -6.47 -8.69 9.33
C MET A 95 -5.94 -7.68 8.29
N SER A 96 -4.67 -7.29 8.40
CA SER A 96 -4.01 -6.40 7.45
C SER A 96 -3.84 -7.06 6.08
N GLU A 97 -3.46 -8.33 6.03
CA GLU A 97 -3.36 -9.11 4.80
C GLU A 97 -4.70 -9.20 4.08
N MET A 98 -5.76 -9.55 4.82
CA MET A 98 -7.12 -9.62 4.25
C MET A 98 -7.61 -8.27 3.75
N MET A 99 -7.40 -7.19 4.53
CA MET A 99 -7.79 -5.84 4.14
C MET A 99 -7.02 -5.35 2.92
N THR A 100 -5.70 -5.58 2.89
CA THR A 100 -4.85 -5.21 1.76
C THR A 100 -5.27 -5.95 0.50
N SER A 101 -5.46 -7.27 0.56
CA SER A 101 -5.95 -8.06 -0.58
C SER A 101 -7.28 -7.53 -1.11
N LEU A 102 -8.27 -7.34 -0.24
CA LEU A 102 -9.59 -6.84 -0.64
C LEU A 102 -9.52 -5.42 -1.23
N SER A 103 -8.61 -4.57 -0.74
CA SER A 103 -8.46 -3.21 -1.28
C SER A 103 -7.99 -3.22 -2.73
N TYR A 104 -7.04 -4.07 -3.08
CA TYR A 104 -6.58 -4.24 -4.46
C TYR A 104 -7.66 -4.88 -5.35
N ASP A 105 -8.43 -5.82 -4.82
CA ASP A 105 -9.56 -6.42 -5.53
C ASP A 105 -10.64 -5.39 -5.85
N LEU A 106 -11.02 -4.58 -4.86
CA LEU A 106 -11.98 -3.49 -5.02
C LEU A 106 -11.48 -2.40 -5.98
N ALA A 107 -10.18 -2.07 -5.92
CA ALA A 107 -9.56 -1.13 -6.85
C ALA A 107 -9.59 -1.64 -8.30
N SER A 108 -9.32 -2.93 -8.49
CA SER A 108 -9.37 -3.59 -9.81
C SER A 108 -10.80 -3.65 -10.34
N PHE A 109 -11.72 -4.14 -9.53
CA PHE A 109 -13.13 -4.34 -9.89
C PHE A 109 -13.85 -3.03 -10.23
N ASN A 110 -13.55 -1.95 -9.46
CA ASN A 110 -14.20 -0.63 -9.63
C ASN A 110 -13.37 0.34 -10.48
N ASN A 111 -12.23 -0.08 -11.05
CA ASN A 111 -11.31 0.76 -11.82
C ASN A 111 -10.86 2.03 -11.06
N LEU A 112 -10.50 1.86 -9.78
CA LEU A 112 -9.99 2.91 -8.89
C LEU A 112 -8.45 2.84 -8.80
N ALA A 113 -7.83 3.91 -8.27
CA ALA A 113 -6.46 3.82 -7.78
C ALA A 113 -6.39 2.88 -6.57
N ASP A 114 -5.30 2.12 -6.44
CA ASP A 114 -5.16 1.12 -5.37
C ASP A 114 -5.18 1.80 -4.00
N GLU A 115 -4.51 2.94 -3.85
CA GLU A 115 -4.52 3.77 -2.65
C GLU A 115 -5.91 4.33 -2.31
N ASP A 116 -6.70 4.75 -3.30
CA ASP A 116 -8.06 5.25 -3.09
C ASP A 116 -8.97 4.17 -2.50
N ALA A 117 -8.93 2.96 -3.04
CA ALA A 117 -9.73 1.84 -2.54
C ALA A 117 -9.28 1.45 -1.12
N PHE A 118 -7.96 1.39 -0.87
CA PHE A 118 -7.41 1.13 0.45
C PHE A 118 -7.88 2.16 1.48
N ASN A 119 -7.77 3.45 1.18
CA ASN A 119 -8.17 4.53 2.08
C ASN A 119 -9.67 4.50 2.39
N LYS A 120 -10.52 4.25 1.38
CA LYS A 120 -11.98 4.12 1.56
C LYS A 120 -12.33 2.92 2.43
N LEU A 121 -11.68 1.77 2.21
CA LEU A 121 -11.89 0.57 3.01
C LEU A 121 -11.45 0.78 4.45
N ARG A 122 -10.27 1.38 4.65
CA ARG A 122 -9.72 1.74 5.96
C ARG A 122 -10.68 2.65 6.75
N SER A 123 -11.09 3.76 6.14
CA SER A 123 -12.05 4.70 6.74
C SER A 123 -13.37 4.03 7.08
N GLY A 124 -13.88 3.17 6.17
CA GLY A 124 -15.12 2.42 6.39
C GLY A 124 -15.05 1.47 7.57
N LEU A 125 -13.94 0.77 7.77
CA LEU A 125 -13.71 -0.08 8.94
C LEU A 125 -13.68 0.72 10.24
N MET A 126 -13.17 1.95 10.20
CA MET A 126 -13.15 2.86 11.35
C MET A 126 -14.49 3.58 11.58
N GLY A 127 -15.48 3.40 10.69
CA GLY A 127 -16.85 3.91 10.84
C GLY A 127 -17.21 5.07 9.91
N GLU A 128 -16.28 5.54 9.07
CA GLU A 128 -16.54 6.56 8.04
C GLU A 128 -17.01 5.91 6.75
N THR A 129 -18.28 5.52 6.70
CA THR A 129 -18.80 4.59 5.69
C THR A 129 -19.16 5.21 4.33
N GLU A 130 -19.16 6.54 4.20
CA GLU A 130 -19.57 7.23 2.95
C GLU A 130 -18.68 6.84 1.75
N GLY A 131 -17.37 6.71 1.95
CA GLY A 131 -16.43 6.31 0.91
C GLY A 131 -16.71 4.94 0.31
N LEU A 132 -17.24 4.02 1.10
CA LEU A 132 -17.56 2.65 0.68
C LEU A 132 -18.69 2.58 -0.37
N LYS A 133 -19.61 3.53 -0.35
CA LYS A 133 -20.75 3.58 -1.29
C LYS A 133 -20.29 3.66 -2.75
N SER A 134 -19.17 4.34 -3.01
CA SER A 134 -18.60 4.42 -4.36
C SER A 134 -18.08 3.06 -4.88
N MET A 135 -17.92 2.09 -4.01
CA MET A 135 -17.53 0.71 -4.31
C MET A 135 -18.72 -0.27 -4.16
N GLY A 136 -19.94 0.26 -4.05
CA GLY A 136 -21.17 -0.55 -3.93
C GLY A 136 -21.39 -1.14 -2.53
N ILE A 137 -20.62 -0.74 -1.52
CA ILE A 137 -20.70 -1.28 -0.16
C ILE A 137 -21.51 -0.32 0.72
N VAL A 138 -22.54 -0.82 1.38
CA VAL A 138 -23.42 -0.04 2.26
C VAL A 138 -23.42 -0.64 3.67
N LEU A 139 -22.76 0.05 4.61
CA LEU A 139 -22.75 -0.31 6.02
C LEU A 139 -23.86 0.48 6.78
N ASN A 140 -25.08 0.05 6.64
CA ASN A 140 -26.21 0.57 7.42
C ASN A 140 -26.51 -0.32 8.64
N ASP A 141 -27.44 0.12 9.48
CA ASP A 141 -27.82 -0.62 10.70
C ASP A 141 -28.27 -2.06 10.40
N THR A 142 -28.91 -2.29 9.26
CA THR A 142 -29.36 -3.62 8.86
C THR A 142 -28.16 -4.53 8.56
N ALA A 143 -27.18 -4.04 7.79
CA ALA A 143 -25.96 -4.80 7.45
C ALA A 143 -25.14 -5.11 8.72
N ILE A 144 -25.03 -4.14 9.62
CA ILE A 144 -24.34 -4.33 10.93
C ILE A 144 -25.05 -5.36 11.77
N LYS A 145 -26.37 -5.26 11.95
CA LYS A 145 -27.16 -6.23 12.72
C LYS A 145 -27.08 -7.64 12.14
N GLN A 146 -27.11 -7.76 10.82
CA GLN A 146 -26.97 -9.06 10.16
C GLN A 146 -25.58 -9.66 10.39
N SER A 147 -24.53 -8.85 10.33
CA SER A 147 -23.17 -9.27 10.63
C SER A 147 -23.04 -9.73 12.08
N MET A 148 -23.55 -8.97 13.04
CA MET A 148 -23.55 -9.33 14.46
C MET A 148 -24.26 -10.65 14.70
N LEU A 149 -25.42 -10.86 14.07
CA LEU A 149 -26.18 -12.11 14.17
C LEU A 149 -25.37 -13.30 13.64
N GLN A 150 -24.67 -13.14 12.51
CA GLN A 150 -23.79 -14.17 11.95
C GLN A 150 -22.62 -14.50 12.88
N MET A 151 -22.13 -13.52 13.62
CA MET A 151 -21.05 -13.68 14.61
C MET A 151 -21.54 -14.16 15.98
N GLY A 152 -22.86 -14.32 16.18
CA GLY A 152 -23.44 -14.71 17.45
C GLY A 152 -23.39 -13.62 18.53
N ILE A 153 -23.23 -12.36 18.13
CA ILE A 153 -23.16 -11.20 19.03
C ILE A 153 -24.60 -10.73 19.33
N THR A 154 -24.96 -10.69 20.61
CA THR A 154 -26.30 -10.30 21.10
C THR A 154 -26.32 -8.92 21.74
N ASP A 155 -25.15 -8.34 22.04
CA ASP A 155 -25.02 -7.03 22.64
C ASP A 155 -25.36 -5.91 21.62
N GLU A 156 -25.57 -4.69 22.11
CA GLU A 156 -25.74 -3.55 21.22
C GLU A 156 -24.39 -3.15 20.57
N PHE A 157 -24.39 -2.84 19.27
CA PHE A 157 -23.16 -2.50 18.51
C PHE A 157 -22.34 -1.40 19.20
N ASN A 158 -23.00 -0.37 19.73
CA ASN A 158 -22.33 0.77 20.36
C ASN A 158 -21.61 0.41 21.67
N THR A 159 -21.98 -0.67 22.32
CA THR A 159 -21.36 -1.15 23.58
C THR A 159 -20.14 -2.03 23.36
N LEU A 160 -19.91 -2.49 22.13
CA LEU A 160 -18.78 -3.34 21.78
C LEU A 160 -17.46 -2.55 21.87
N ASP A 161 -16.36 -3.25 22.13
CA ASP A 161 -15.01 -2.68 21.98
C ASP A 161 -14.69 -2.40 20.50
N GLU A 162 -13.69 -1.56 20.26
CA GLU A 162 -13.37 -1.11 18.90
C GLU A 162 -12.87 -2.26 17.99
N ALA A 163 -12.12 -3.23 18.54
CA ALA A 163 -11.68 -4.39 17.77
C ALA A 163 -12.86 -5.23 17.29
N THR A 164 -13.81 -5.48 18.16
CA THR A 164 -15.07 -6.20 17.82
C THR A 164 -15.91 -5.40 16.82
N LYS A 165 -16.05 -4.09 16.98
CA LYS A 165 -16.74 -3.23 15.99
C LYS A 165 -16.09 -3.31 14.60
N VAL A 166 -14.77 -3.32 14.52
CA VAL A 166 -14.03 -3.49 13.25
C VAL A 166 -14.32 -4.85 12.64
N GLN A 167 -14.31 -5.93 13.42
CA GLN A 167 -14.64 -7.27 12.94
C GLN A 167 -16.08 -7.37 12.41
N VAL A 168 -17.04 -6.75 13.09
CA VAL A 168 -18.45 -6.69 12.63
C VAL A 168 -18.55 -5.95 11.30
N ARG A 169 -17.90 -4.78 11.16
CA ARG A 169 -17.89 -4.03 9.90
C ARG A 169 -17.20 -4.82 8.79
N TRP A 170 -16.08 -5.47 9.11
CA TRP A 170 -15.35 -6.31 8.16
C TRP A 170 -16.23 -7.43 7.60
N ASN A 171 -16.91 -8.18 8.48
CA ASN A 171 -17.81 -9.25 8.07
C ASN A 171 -18.96 -8.73 7.18
N ALA A 172 -19.52 -7.55 7.52
CA ALA A 172 -20.54 -6.91 6.71
C ALA A 172 -20.04 -6.44 5.33
N ILE A 173 -18.78 -6.03 5.22
CA ILE A 173 -18.09 -5.68 3.96
C ILE A 173 -17.88 -6.95 3.13
N LEU A 174 -17.33 -8.00 3.70
CA LEU A 174 -17.08 -9.26 2.99
C LEU A 174 -18.37 -9.87 2.40
N ALA A 175 -19.47 -9.78 3.11
CA ALA A 175 -20.76 -10.27 2.62
C ALA A 175 -21.28 -9.54 1.37
N GLN A 176 -20.78 -8.31 1.11
CA GLN A 176 -21.20 -7.47 -0.02
C GLN A 176 -20.17 -7.42 -1.16
N THR A 177 -19.01 -8.05 -1.01
CA THR A 177 -17.88 -7.93 -1.95
C THR A 177 -17.50 -9.22 -2.65
N GLY A 178 -18.36 -10.25 -2.59
CA GLY A 178 -18.08 -11.58 -3.16
C GLY A 178 -17.65 -11.55 -4.62
N ASP A 179 -18.27 -10.72 -5.46
CA ASP A 179 -17.95 -10.61 -6.88
C ASP A 179 -16.61 -9.90 -7.15
N ALA A 180 -16.17 -9.06 -6.21
CA ALA A 180 -14.91 -8.34 -6.32
C ALA A 180 -13.72 -9.17 -5.80
N GLN A 181 -13.95 -10.12 -4.92
CA GLN A 181 -12.87 -10.92 -4.31
C GLN A 181 -12.07 -11.67 -5.37
N GLN A 182 -10.74 -11.64 -5.25
CA GLN A 182 -9.77 -12.21 -6.19
C GLN A 182 -9.72 -11.53 -7.57
N ASP A 183 -10.37 -10.37 -7.76
CA ASP A 183 -10.40 -9.71 -9.08
C ASP A 183 -9.01 -9.29 -9.53
N VAL A 184 -8.18 -8.73 -8.65
CA VAL A 184 -6.85 -8.22 -9.01
C VAL A 184 -5.93 -9.32 -9.56
N THR A 185 -5.96 -10.51 -8.99
CA THR A 185 -5.16 -11.64 -9.47
C THR A 185 -5.74 -12.26 -10.73
N ARG A 186 -7.06 -12.37 -10.81
CA ARG A 186 -7.78 -12.87 -11.99
C ARG A 186 -7.57 -11.99 -13.21
N THR A 187 -7.49 -10.69 -13.03
CA THR A 187 -7.36 -9.67 -14.09
C THR A 187 -5.97 -9.05 -14.19
N ALA A 188 -4.96 -9.63 -13.53
CA ALA A 188 -3.58 -9.11 -13.48
C ALA A 188 -3.00 -8.84 -14.89
N GLY A 189 -3.34 -9.64 -15.88
CA GLY A 189 -2.92 -9.47 -17.27
C GLY A 189 -3.74 -8.44 -18.08
N SER A 190 -4.76 -7.79 -17.52
CA SER A 190 -5.51 -6.73 -18.20
C SER A 190 -4.61 -5.53 -18.49
N TYR A 191 -4.98 -4.72 -19.50
CA TYR A 191 -4.20 -3.51 -19.83
C TYR A 191 -4.05 -2.56 -18.62
N THR A 192 -5.13 -2.29 -17.92
CA THR A 192 -5.12 -1.39 -16.74
C THR A 192 -4.21 -1.92 -15.63
N ASN A 193 -4.35 -3.20 -15.27
CA ASN A 193 -3.51 -3.81 -14.23
C ASN A 193 -2.06 -3.96 -14.67
N SER A 194 -1.80 -4.23 -15.95
CA SER A 194 -0.43 -4.26 -16.50
C SER A 194 0.25 -2.89 -16.40
N VAL A 195 -0.46 -1.79 -16.68
CA VAL A 195 0.08 -0.43 -16.51
C VAL A 195 0.39 -0.12 -15.04
N LYS A 196 -0.50 -0.50 -14.12
CA LYS A 196 -0.26 -0.38 -12.67
C LYS A 196 0.98 -1.21 -12.26
N GLY A 197 1.10 -2.44 -12.77
CA GLY A 197 2.24 -3.32 -12.53
C GLY A 197 3.57 -2.72 -12.98
N VAL A 198 3.64 -2.15 -14.19
CA VAL A 198 4.86 -1.48 -14.68
C VAL A 198 5.25 -0.31 -13.76
N LYS A 199 4.28 0.51 -13.33
CA LYS A 199 4.52 1.60 -12.38
C LYS A 199 5.05 1.09 -11.03
N GLY A 200 4.48 0.01 -10.51
CA GLY A 200 4.91 -0.62 -9.25
C GLY A 200 6.33 -1.15 -9.34
N ILE A 201 6.64 -1.93 -10.39
CA ILE A 201 8.00 -2.45 -10.63
C ILE A 201 9.02 -1.31 -10.77
N TRP A 202 8.64 -0.22 -11.43
CA TRP A 202 9.52 0.97 -11.54
C TRP A 202 9.75 1.64 -10.19
N ALA A 203 8.72 1.77 -9.35
CA ALA A 203 8.85 2.33 -8.01
C ALA A 203 9.77 1.48 -7.12
N ASP A 204 9.61 0.15 -7.14
CA ASP A 204 10.49 -0.79 -6.42
C ASP A 204 11.94 -0.71 -6.93
N PHE A 205 12.14 -0.64 -8.26
CA PHE A 205 13.46 -0.46 -8.84
C PHE A 205 14.14 0.84 -8.36
N LEU A 206 13.40 1.93 -8.29
CA LEU A 206 13.93 3.21 -7.77
C LEU A 206 14.33 3.08 -6.30
N ALA A 207 13.52 2.43 -5.48
CA ALA A 207 13.84 2.20 -4.06
C ALA A 207 15.10 1.33 -3.92
N ASP A 208 15.20 0.23 -4.65
CA ASP A 208 16.36 -0.68 -4.63
C ASP A 208 17.63 0.01 -5.17
N ALA A 209 17.51 0.86 -6.18
CA ALA A 209 18.64 1.67 -6.71
C ALA A 209 19.09 2.71 -5.69
N GLY A 210 18.14 3.45 -5.11
CA GLY A 210 18.40 4.49 -4.11
C GLY A 210 19.10 3.93 -2.87
N ALA A 211 18.67 2.77 -2.38
CA ALA A 211 19.30 2.10 -1.24
C ALA A 211 20.79 1.81 -1.47
N LYS A 212 21.21 1.59 -2.72
CA LYS A 212 22.63 1.38 -3.08
C LYS A 212 23.41 2.69 -3.15
N PHE A 213 22.76 3.81 -3.48
CA PHE A 213 23.41 5.13 -3.55
C PHE A 213 23.49 5.80 -2.18
N THR A 214 22.54 5.59 -1.29
CA THR A 214 22.46 6.23 0.03
C THR A 214 23.75 6.08 0.85
N PRO A 215 24.40 4.90 1.00
CA PRO A 215 25.63 4.77 1.76
C PRO A 215 26.79 5.60 1.19
N VAL A 216 26.87 5.69 -0.15
CA VAL A 216 27.93 6.45 -0.84
C VAL A 216 27.76 7.94 -0.56
N LEU A 217 26.54 8.44 -0.65
CA LEU A 217 26.24 9.84 -0.36
C LEU A 217 26.40 10.19 1.11
N THR A 218 25.96 9.31 2.02
CA THR A 218 26.16 9.49 3.46
C THR A 218 27.64 9.60 3.80
N THR A 219 28.49 8.72 3.23
CA THR A 219 29.94 8.78 3.42
C THR A 219 30.52 10.08 2.87
N PHE A 220 30.08 10.50 1.68
CA PHE A 220 30.51 11.75 1.07
C PHE A 220 30.14 12.98 1.91
N PHE A 221 28.90 13.07 2.38
CA PHE A 221 28.45 14.17 3.22
C PHE A 221 29.17 14.21 4.58
N ASN A 222 29.37 13.07 5.22
CA ASN A 222 30.12 13.00 6.49
C ASN A 222 31.56 13.45 6.32
N THR A 223 32.18 13.15 5.16
CA THR A 223 33.57 13.59 4.85
C THR A 223 33.68 15.10 4.61
N ILE A 224 32.59 15.78 4.23
CA ILE A 224 32.57 17.24 3.99
C ILE A 224 32.22 18.01 5.27
N ILE A 225 31.49 17.40 6.21
CA ILE A 225 31.03 18.04 7.44
C ILE A 225 32.09 17.96 8.56
N ASP A 226 32.97 16.96 8.51
CA ASP A 226 34.17 16.83 9.37
C ASP A 226 35.32 17.69 8.84
#